data_ac87ff47e58625cb72f2f0c7c660648f
#
_entry.id   ac87ff47e58625cb72f2f0c7c660648f
#
_cell.length_a   1.000
_cell.length_b   1.000
_cell.length_c   1.000
_cell.angle_alpha   90.00
_cell.angle_beta   90.00
_cell.angle_gamma   90.00
#
_symmetry.space_group_name_H-M   'P 1'
#
loop_
_entity.id
_entity.type
_entity.pdbx_description
1 polymer ?
#
loop_
_entity_poly.entity_id
_entity_poly.type
_entity_poly.pdbx_seq_one_letter_code
_entity_poly.pdbx_strand_id
1 'polypeptide(L)'
;MANIQPVQIWVSGEVKTAEVFTLRSINDDLETSATFYYELKEADSVDPDGNPVSGSVLANGNQNMSGQDYTDWGNQSGTNINQWAYNWAATQLNLTII
;
A
#
# COMPACT_ATOMS: atom_id res chain seq x y z
N MET A 1 4.36 4.28 4.13
CA MET A 1 3.55 5.06 3.16
C MET A 1 4.36 5.36 1.91
N ALA A 2 3.77 5.17 0.75
CA ALA A 2 4.44 5.38 -0.52
C ALA A 2 3.57 6.22 -1.45
N ASN A 3 4.21 7.02 -2.29
CA ASN A 3 3.53 7.70 -3.38
C ASN A 3 3.53 6.79 -4.60
N ILE A 4 2.41 6.76 -5.31
CA ILE A 4 2.25 5.95 -6.52
C ILE A 4 1.84 6.82 -7.69
N GLN A 5 2.04 6.31 -8.91
CA GLN A 5 1.45 6.95 -10.07
C GLN A 5 -0.06 6.96 -9.89
N PRO A 6 -0.74 8.06 -10.23
CA PRO A 6 -2.18 8.18 -10.00
C PRO A 6 -2.97 7.03 -10.62
N VAL A 7 -3.90 6.48 -9.83
CA VAL A 7 -4.80 5.41 -10.25
C VAL A 7 -6.23 5.89 -10.06
N GLN A 8 -7.04 5.75 -11.07
CA GLN A 8 -8.44 6.13 -10.99
C GLN A 8 -9.27 4.99 -10.40
N ILE A 9 -10.07 5.31 -9.40
CA ILE A 9 -10.89 4.35 -8.68
C ILE A 9 -12.33 4.84 -8.66
N TRP A 10 -13.26 3.96 -9.03
CA TRP A 10 -14.67 4.25 -8.97
C TRP A 10 -15.17 4.13 -7.53
N VAL A 11 -15.70 5.21 -6.97
CA VAL A 11 -16.22 5.25 -5.60
C VAL A 11 -17.58 5.94 -5.60
N SER A 12 -18.61 5.20 -5.23
CA SER A 12 -19.97 5.76 -5.04
C SER A 12 -20.47 6.62 -6.21
N GLY A 13 -20.22 6.15 -7.44
CA GLY A 13 -20.69 6.88 -8.63
C GLY A 13 -19.75 7.94 -9.15
N GLU A 14 -18.57 8.09 -8.57
CA GLU A 14 -17.57 9.06 -9.00
C GLU A 14 -16.22 8.38 -9.23
N VAL A 15 -15.46 8.91 -10.18
CA VAL A 15 -14.06 8.51 -10.37
C VAL A 15 -13.20 9.41 -9.50
N LYS A 16 -12.42 8.80 -8.62
CA LYS A 16 -11.47 9.51 -7.76
C LYS A 16 -10.07 9.00 -8.03
N THR A 17 -9.07 9.80 -7.72
CA THR A 17 -7.68 9.49 -8.01
C THR A 17 -6.93 9.15 -6.74
N ALA A 18 -6.37 7.94 -6.69
CA ALA A 18 -5.49 7.51 -5.60
C ALA A 18 -4.04 7.83 -5.96
N GLU A 19 -3.32 8.43 -5.02
CA GLU A 19 -1.92 8.80 -5.20
C GLU A 19 -1.03 8.33 -4.04
N VAL A 20 -1.63 7.77 -3.00
CA VAL A 20 -0.92 7.31 -1.80
C VAL A 20 -1.29 5.85 -1.53
N PHE A 21 -0.27 5.04 -1.27
CA PHE A 21 -0.40 3.63 -0.96
C PHE A 21 0.17 3.38 0.43
N THR A 22 -0.62 2.77 1.31
CA THR A 22 -0.15 2.37 2.62
C THR A 22 -0.24 0.86 2.77
N LEU A 23 0.71 0.28 3.49
CA LEU A 23 0.79 -1.15 3.71
C LEU A 23 1.24 -1.39 5.15
N ARG A 24 0.61 -2.36 5.81
CA ARG A 24 1.08 -2.79 7.13
C ARG A 24 0.83 -4.28 7.29
N SER A 25 1.70 -4.92 8.05
CA SER A 25 1.51 -6.32 8.40
C SER A 25 0.49 -6.41 9.53
N ILE A 26 -0.56 -7.20 9.34
CA ILE A 26 -1.57 -7.41 10.37
C ILE A 26 -1.51 -8.81 10.94
N ASN A 27 -0.84 -9.75 10.25
CA ASN A 27 -0.64 -11.10 10.73
C ASN A 27 0.60 -11.68 10.07
N ASP A 28 1.47 -12.27 10.87
CA ASP A 28 2.68 -12.94 10.41
C ASP A 28 2.87 -14.16 11.31
N ASP A 29 2.83 -15.35 10.74
CA ASP A 29 3.01 -16.58 11.53
C ASP A 29 4.47 -16.87 11.84
N LEU A 30 5.39 -16.07 11.32
CA LEU A 30 6.84 -16.20 11.50
C LEU A 30 7.42 -17.50 10.93
N GLU A 31 6.66 -18.20 10.12
CA GLU A 31 7.08 -19.47 9.53
C GLU A 31 6.88 -19.54 8.03
N THR A 32 5.64 -19.32 7.56
CA THR A 32 5.27 -19.61 6.17
C THR A 32 4.57 -18.48 5.46
N SER A 33 3.91 -17.56 6.17
CA SER A 33 3.09 -16.55 5.52
C SER A 33 2.87 -15.33 6.40
N ALA A 34 2.56 -14.24 5.72
CA ALA A 34 2.15 -12.98 6.36
C ALA A 34 0.96 -12.40 5.60
N THR A 35 0.07 -11.73 6.33
CA THR A 35 -1.04 -11.01 5.73
C THR A 35 -0.81 -9.52 5.91
N PHE A 36 -0.92 -8.77 4.83
CA PHE A 36 -0.76 -7.33 4.82
C PHE A 36 -2.09 -6.67 4.52
N TYR A 37 -2.36 -5.56 5.20
CA TYR A 37 -3.50 -4.70 4.92
C TYR A 37 -3.02 -3.49 4.13
N TYR A 38 -3.71 -3.18 3.02
CA TYR A 38 -3.35 -2.04 2.20
C TYR A 38 -4.51 -1.06 2.11
N GLU A 39 -4.18 0.20 1.87
CA GLU A 39 -5.12 1.26 1.56
C GLU A 39 -4.60 2.09 0.39
N LEU A 40 -5.50 2.45 -0.51
CA LEU A 40 -5.24 3.40 -1.58
C LEU A 40 -6.01 4.66 -1.24
N LYS A 41 -5.31 5.80 -1.20
CA LYS A 41 -5.85 7.05 -0.68
C LYS A 41 -5.64 8.19 -1.67
N GLU A 42 -6.50 9.20 -1.57
CA GLU A 42 -6.26 10.48 -2.21
C GLU A 42 -5.04 11.15 -1.55
N ALA A 43 -4.39 12.05 -2.28
CA ALA A 43 -3.32 12.85 -1.71
C ALA A 43 -3.86 13.73 -0.57
N ASP A 44 -3.03 13.98 0.43
CA ASP A 44 -3.35 14.92 1.49
C ASP A 44 -3.48 16.33 0.89
N SER A 45 -4.33 17.13 1.49
CA SER A 45 -4.60 18.49 1.02
C SER A 45 -4.57 19.48 2.20
N VAL A 46 -4.86 20.73 1.88
CA VAL A 46 -4.93 21.80 2.88
C VAL A 46 -6.29 22.48 2.69
N ASP A 47 -7.00 22.69 3.81
CA ASP A 47 -8.29 23.35 3.75
C ASP A 47 -8.13 24.88 3.54
N PRO A 48 -9.24 25.60 3.32
CA PRO A 48 -9.17 27.06 3.15
C PRO A 48 -8.56 27.81 4.33
N ASP A 49 -8.56 27.22 5.50
CA ASP A 49 -7.97 27.82 6.71
C ASP A 49 -6.48 27.48 6.89
N GLY A 50 -5.91 26.71 5.96
CA GLY A 50 -4.50 26.31 5.99
C GLY A 50 -4.22 25.08 6.85
N ASN A 51 -5.23 24.37 7.31
CA ASN A 51 -5.05 23.16 8.13
C ASN A 51 -4.84 21.94 7.25
N PRO A 52 -3.95 21.01 7.62
CA PRO A 52 -3.77 19.76 6.87
C PRO A 52 -5.04 18.92 6.89
N VAL A 53 -5.38 18.35 5.74
CA VAL A 53 -6.51 17.42 5.60
C VAL A 53 -5.97 16.13 5.00
N SER A 54 -6.15 15.02 5.72
CA SER A 54 -5.74 13.70 5.23
C SER A 54 -6.61 13.28 4.07
N GLY A 55 -5.99 12.66 3.06
CA GLY A 55 -6.72 12.10 1.93
C GLY A 55 -7.65 10.98 2.36
N SER A 56 -8.77 10.84 1.65
CA SER A 56 -9.74 9.80 1.93
C SER A 56 -9.25 8.45 1.41
N VAL A 57 -9.60 7.37 2.13
CA VAL A 57 -9.35 6.01 1.67
C VAL A 57 -10.34 5.69 0.55
N LEU A 58 -9.83 5.32 -0.61
CA LEU A 58 -10.65 5.01 -1.79
C LEU A 58 -10.81 3.51 -1.99
N ALA A 59 -9.83 2.72 -1.57
CA ALA A 59 -9.88 1.27 -1.67
C ALA A 59 -9.01 0.67 -0.58
N ASN A 60 -9.34 -0.54 -0.15
CA ASN A 60 -8.54 -1.27 0.82
C ASN A 60 -8.73 -2.78 0.61
N GLY A 61 -7.89 -3.55 1.27
CA GLY A 61 -7.98 -5.00 1.23
C GLY A 61 -6.79 -5.64 1.89
N ASN A 62 -6.74 -6.96 1.77
CA ASN A 62 -5.65 -7.76 2.32
C ASN A 62 -4.88 -8.43 1.19
N GLN A 63 -3.57 -8.58 1.40
CA GLN A 63 -2.70 -9.35 0.52
C GLN A 63 -1.97 -10.39 1.36
N ASN A 64 -2.00 -11.64 0.92
CA ASN A 64 -1.28 -12.71 1.59
C ASN A 64 0.04 -12.98 0.87
N MET A 65 1.12 -12.96 1.63
CA MET A 65 2.45 -13.32 1.16
C MET A 65 2.79 -14.70 1.71
N SER A 66 3.16 -15.63 0.84
CA SER A 66 3.47 -17.00 1.23
C SER A 66 4.52 -17.61 0.32
N GLY A 67 4.99 -18.81 0.66
CA GLY A 67 5.95 -19.55 -0.16
C GLY A 67 7.24 -18.80 -0.35
N GLN A 68 7.74 -18.77 -1.59
CA GLN A 68 9.03 -18.15 -1.91
C GLN A 68 9.04 -16.65 -1.63
N ASP A 69 7.92 -15.96 -1.86
CA ASP A 69 7.84 -14.53 -1.58
C ASP A 69 8.04 -14.23 -0.10
N TYR A 70 7.44 -15.03 0.77
CA TYR A 70 7.61 -14.88 2.21
C TYR A 70 9.06 -15.15 2.61
N THR A 71 9.67 -16.20 2.06
CA THR A 71 11.06 -16.54 2.31
C THR A 71 11.99 -15.43 1.85
N ASP A 72 11.76 -14.89 0.67
CA ASP A 72 12.57 -13.80 0.12
C ASP A 72 12.46 -12.54 0.97
N TRP A 73 11.26 -12.21 1.43
CA TRP A 73 11.05 -11.05 2.30
C TRP A 73 11.82 -11.20 3.62
N GLY A 74 11.80 -12.39 4.21
CA GLY A 74 12.50 -12.66 5.46
C GLY A 74 14.02 -12.71 5.33
N ASN A 75 14.54 -12.88 4.12
CA ASN A 75 15.97 -13.02 3.86
C ASN A 75 16.62 -11.74 3.33
N GLN A 76 15.92 -10.62 3.35
CA GLN A 76 16.49 -9.36 2.85
C GLN A 76 17.60 -8.88 3.77
N SER A 77 18.78 -8.66 3.21
CA SER A 77 19.90 -8.05 3.92
C SER A 77 20.43 -6.90 3.07
N GLY A 78 20.79 -5.81 3.71
CA GLY A 78 21.24 -4.60 3.01
C GLY A 78 20.12 -3.86 2.29
N THR A 79 18.88 -4.33 2.38
CA THR A 79 17.69 -3.73 1.78
C THR A 79 16.64 -3.54 2.86
N ASN A 80 15.92 -2.42 2.79
CA ASN A 80 14.83 -2.17 3.73
C ASN A 80 13.69 -3.15 3.48
N ILE A 81 13.37 -3.98 4.48
CA ILE A 81 12.33 -5.01 4.34
C ILE A 81 10.94 -4.41 4.12
N ASN A 82 10.69 -3.22 4.67
CA ASN A 82 9.42 -2.53 4.43
C ASN A 82 9.30 -2.10 2.97
N GLN A 83 10.38 -1.57 2.39
CA GLN A 83 10.40 -1.19 0.98
C GLN A 83 10.19 -2.42 0.09
N TRP A 84 10.79 -3.54 0.44
CA TRP A 84 10.61 -4.79 -0.31
C TRP A 84 9.14 -5.22 -0.30
N ALA A 85 8.49 -5.16 0.87
CA ALA A 85 7.08 -5.52 1.01
C ALA A 85 6.17 -4.58 0.20
N TYR A 86 6.45 -3.27 0.21
CA TYR A 86 5.71 -2.30 -0.60
C TYR A 86 5.85 -2.60 -2.09
N ASN A 87 7.05 -2.90 -2.56
CA ASN A 87 7.28 -3.23 -3.96
C ASN A 87 6.56 -4.52 -4.35
N TRP A 88 6.59 -5.53 -3.48
CA TRP A 88 5.87 -6.78 -3.71
C TRP A 88 4.36 -6.55 -3.83
N ALA A 89 3.78 -5.84 -2.87
CA ALA A 89 2.35 -5.57 -2.86
C ALA A 89 1.93 -4.71 -4.07
N ALA A 90 2.73 -3.72 -4.42
CA ALA A 90 2.48 -2.89 -5.60
C ALA A 90 2.44 -3.74 -6.87
N THR A 91 3.36 -4.70 -7.01
CA THR A 91 3.38 -5.61 -8.16
C THR A 91 2.11 -6.46 -8.20
N GLN A 92 1.66 -6.99 -7.06
CA GLN A 92 0.44 -7.78 -6.98
C GLN A 92 -0.81 -6.96 -7.35
N LEU A 93 -0.80 -5.68 -7.07
CA LEU A 93 -1.93 -4.78 -7.30
C LEU A 93 -1.81 -3.98 -8.60
N ASN A 94 -0.76 -4.21 -9.39
CA ASN A 94 -0.46 -3.46 -10.61
C ASN A 94 -0.31 -1.96 -10.38
N LEU A 95 0.32 -1.59 -9.26
CA LEU A 95 0.63 -0.20 -8.93
C LEU A 95 2.08 0.10 -9.26
N THR A 96 2.37 1.37 -9.53
CA THR A 96 3.74 1.84 -9.76
C THR A 96 4.12 2.83 -8.66
N ILE A 97 5.09 2.47 -7.85
CA ILE A 97 5.64 3.35 -6.81
C ILE A 97 6.60 4.34 -7.48
N ILE A 98 6.46 5.59 -7.12
CA ILE A 98 7.28 6.68 -7.68
C ILE A 98 8.18 7.32 -6.63
#